data_b5a4d924935abe2e9d191f409d5292e5
#
_entry.id   b5a4d924935abe2e9d191f409d5292e5
#
_cell.length_a   1.000
_cell.length_b   1.000
_cell.length_c   1.000
_cell.angle_alpha   90.00
_cell.angle_beta   90.00
_cell.angle_gamma   90.00
#
_symmetry.space_group_name_H-M   'P 1'
#
loop_
_entity.id
_entity.type
_entity.pdbx_description
1 polymer ?
#
loop_
_entity_poly.entity_id
_entity_poly.type
_entity_poly.pdbx_seq_one_letter_code
_entity_poly.pdbx_strand_id
1 'polypeptide(L)'
;MSEIFQNDRPIEVDLGSGPGKFLIEAAQKFPERNFLGVERLLGRVRKTCRNGLRTGLTNLRVLRSEIDYTVRYMLPRNSVWRFHLYFPDPWPKRRHQARRVVDGEFFNAICCSLVNGGELWIKTDHQEYFSKIALVAEQSHLWSPMTWSEEGYPATDFEEHFLAKQLPIYRLRLRKRSSDPQ
;
A
#
# COMPACT_ATOMS: atom_id res chain seq x y z
N MET A 1 -17.02 -2.06 0.17
CA MET A 1 -15.89 -3.04 0.31
C MET A 1 -16.36 -4.36 0.87
N SER A 2 -17.28 -4.41 1.85
CA SER A 2 -17.91 -5.66 2.33
C SER A 2 -18.53 -6.51 1.23
N GLU A 3 -19.15 -5.88 0.23
CA GLU A 3 -19.73 -6.60 -0.94
C GLU A 3 -18.67 -7.37 -1.74
N ILE A 4 -17.44 -6.83 -1.87
CA ILE A 4 -16.37 -7.48 -2.63
C ILE A 4 -15.84 -8.73 -1.93
N PHE A 5 -15.77 -8.69 -0.58
CA PHE A 5 -15.24 -9.78 0.23
C PHE A 5 -16.33 -10.63 0.91
N GLN A 6 -17.58 -10.16 0.90
CA GLN A 6 -18.74 -10.80 1.56
C GLN A 6 -18.53 -11.02 3.07
N ASN A 7 -17.78 -10.12 3.72
CA ASN A 7 -17.52 -10.10 5.15
C ASN A 7 -17.03 -8.70 5.57
N ASP A 8 -16.94 -8.46 6.89
CA ASP A 8 -16.56 -7.17 7.49
C ASP A 8 -15.14 -7.17 8.10
N ARG A 9 -14.28 -8.09 7.66
CA ARG A 9 -12.88 -8.12 8.13
C ARG A 9 -12.14 -6.85 7.70
N PRO A 10 -11.14 -6.39 8.49
CA PRO A 10 -10.29 -5.27 8.12
C PRO A 10 -9.69 -5.46 6.73
N ILE A 11 -9.68 -4.40 5.93
CA ILE A 11 -9.19 -4.44 4.56
C ILE A 11 -7.83 -3.76 4.47
N GLU A 12 -6.87 -4.46 3.91
CA GLU A 12 -5.55 -3.95 3.58
C GLU A 12 -5.38 -3.86 2.06
N VAL A 13 -4.81 -2.75 1.60
CA VAL A 13 -4.62 -2.49 0.16
C VAL A 13 -3.14 -2.39 -0.17
N ASP A 14 -2.68 -3.24 -1.08
CA ASP A 14 -1.32 -3.23 -1.62
C ASP A 14 -1.29 -2.45 -2.95
N LEU A 15 -0.71 -1.27 -2.91
CA LEU A 15 -0.66 -0.32 -4.02
C LEU A 15 0.58 -0.59 -4.89
N GLY A 16 0.36 -1.22 -6.04
CA GLY A 16 1.42 -1.69 -6.91
C GLY A 16 1.86 -3.11 -6.55
N SER A 17 0.91 -4.02 -6.35
CA SER A 17 1.17 -5.37 -5.82
C SER A 17 2.10 -6.24 -6.68
N GLY A 18 2.49 -5.77 -7.85
CA GLY A 18 3.42 -6.47 -8.71
C GLY A 18 2.96 -7.90 -9.05
N PRO A 19 3.89 -8.90 -8.99
CA PRO A 19 3.54 -10.31 -9.24
C PRO A 19 2.81 -10.99 -8.08
N GLY A 20 2.52 -10.26 -6.98
CA GLY A 20 1.63 -10.66 -5.91
C GLY A 20 2.26 -11.54 -4.81
N LYS A 21 3.59 -11.68 -4.71
CA LYS A 21 4.22 -12.48 -3.67
C LYS A 21 3.83 -12.01 -2.28
N PHE A 22 4.13 -10.74 -1.95
CA PHE A 22 3.77 -10.13 -0.67
C PHE A 22 2.28 -10.30 -0.35
N LEU A 23 1.44 -9.95 -1.31
CA LEU A 23 -0.01 -9.97 -1.15
C LEU A 23 -0.55 -11.38 -0.86
N ILE A 24 -0.05 -12.41 -1.54
CA ILE A 24 -0.46 -13.81 -1.34
C ILE A 24 0.02 -14.32 0.02
N GLU A 25 1.29 -14.11 0.35
CA GLU A 25 1.87 -14.55 1.62
C GLU A 25 1.22 -13.84 2.82
N ALA A 26 0.92 -12.54 2.68
CA ALA A 26 0.18 -11.79 3.70
C ALA A 26 -1.25 -12.32 3.87
N ALA A 27 -1.97 -12.59 2.78
CA ALA A 27 -3.32 -13.14 2.84
C ALA A 27 -3.36 -14.57 3.45
N GLN A 28 -2.32 -15.37 3.25
CA GLN A 28 -2.17 -16.68 3.90
C GLN A 28 -1.90 -16.54 5.40
N LYS A 29 -1.05 -15.58 5.77
CA LYS A 29 -0.60 -15.40 7.15
C LYS A 29 -1.67 -14.75 8.05
N PHE A 30 -2.51 -13.89 7.48
CA PHE A 30 -3.53 -13.13 8.20
C PHE A 30 -4.94 -13.43 7.66
N PRO A 31 -5.47 -14.64 7.87
CA PRO A 31 -6.78 -15.04 7.34
C PRO A 31 -7.94 -14.22 7.92
N GLU A 32 -7.73 -13.55 9.05
CA GLU A 32 -8.71 -12.65 9.68
C GLU A 32 -8.81 -11.27 9.01
N ARG A 33 -8.02 -11.01 7.96
CA ARG A 33 -7.99 -9.76 7.19
C ARG A 33 -8.29 -10.02 5.73
N ASN A 34 -8.74 -9.00 5.04
CA ASN A 34 -8.95 -9.00 3.60
C ASN A 34 -7.83 -8.22 2.90
N PHE A 35 -7.36 -8.71 1.78
CA PHE A 35 -6.28 -8.10 1.00
C PHE A 35 -6.73 -7.76 -0.41
N LEU A 36 -6.58 -6.47 -0.80
CA LEU A 36 -6.83 -5.98 -2.14
C LEU A 36 -5.50 -5.54 -2.78
N GLY A 37 -5.06 -6.22 -3.82
CA GLY A 37 -3.93 -5.78 -4.64
C GLY A 37 -4.39 -4.85 -5.75
N VAL A 38 -3.66 -3.76 -5.98
CA VAL A 38 -3.85 -2.87 -7.12
C VAL A 38 -2.63 -2.98 -8.03
N GLU A 39 -2.82 -3.38 -9.28
CA GLU A 39 -1.74 -3.55 -10.25
C GLU A 39 -2.25 -3.22 -11.67
N ARG A 40 -1.49 -2.44 -12.43
CA ARG A 40 -1.89 -2.01 -13.78
C ARG A 40 -1.60 -3.04 -14.88
N LEU A 41 -0.55 -3.84 -14.69
CA LEU A 41 -0.07 -4.77 -15.72
C LEU A 41 -0.88 -6.07 -15.69
N LEU A 42 -1.68 -6.31 -16.74
CA LEU A 42 -2.56 -7.47 -16.84
C LEU A 42 -1.85 -8.82 -16.60
N GLY A 43 -0.61 -8.96 -17.09
CA GLY A 43 0.17 -10.20 -16.89
C GLY A 43 0.45 -10.49 -15.40
N ARG A 44 0.76 -9.45 -14.62
CA ARG A 44 0.98 -9.55 -13.18
C ARG A 44 -0.32 -9.86 -12.43
N VAL A 45 -1.40 -9.14 -12.76
CA VAL A 45 -2.75 -9.43 -12.22
C VAL A 45 -3.14 -10.89 -12.44
N ARG A 46 -3.01 -11.41 -13.67
CA ARG A 46 -3.30 -12.80 -13.99
C ARG A 46 -2.44 -13.79 -13.21
N LYS A 47 -1.16 -13.48 -12.99
CA LYS A 47 -0.24 -14.31 -12.18
C LYS A 47 -0.71 -14.35 -10.73
N THR A 48 -1.02 -13.22 -10.13
CA THR A 48 -1.50 -13.12 -8.75
C THR A 48 -2.82 -13.87 -8.57
N CYS A 49 -3.80 -13.65 -9.46
CA CYS A 49 -5.08 -14.38 -9.41
C CYS A 49 -4.90 -15.90 -9.51
N ARG A 50 -4.07 -16.37 -10.44
CA ARG A 50 -3.78 -17.81 -10.60
C ARG A 50 -3.17 -18.41 -9.34
N ASN A 51 -2.19 -17.73 -8.76
CA ASN A 51 -1.52 -18.21 -7.56
C ASN A 51 -2.45 -18.18 -6.34
N GLY A 52 -3.25 -17.11 -6.16
CA GLY A 52 -4.24 -17.01 -5.09
C GLY A 52 -5.30 -18.12 -5.16
N LEU A 53 -5.77 -18.44 -6.38
CA LEU A 53 -6.70 -19.56 -6.59
C LEU A 53 -6.06 -20.91 -6.24
N ARG A 54 -4.80 -21.14 -6.64
CA ARG A 54 -4.07 -22.40 -6.31
C ARG A 54 -3.86 -22.60 -4.82
N THR A 55 -3.78 -21.52 -4.07
CA THR A 55 -3.60 -21.54 -2.60
C THR A 55 -4.93 -21.50 -1.85
N GLY A 56 -6.06 -21.49 -2.54
CA GLY A 56 -7.41 -21.52 -1.94
C GLY A 56 -7.77 -20.24 -1.16
N LEU A 57 -7.13 -19.10 -1.46
CA LEU A 57 -7.37 -17.86 -0.73
C LEU A 57 -8.74 -17.27 -1.04
N THR A 58 -9.56 -17.07 -0.02
CA THR A 58 -10.87 -16.43 -0.11
C THR A 58 -10.83 -14.94 0.27
N ASN A 59 -9.80 -14.53 0.99
CA ASN A 59 -9.57 -13.18 1.50
C ASN A 59 -8.66 -12.32 0.61
N LEU A 60 -8.46 -12.71 -0.65
CA LEU A 60 -7.64 -12.00 -1.62
C LEU A 60 -8.47 -11.55 -2.82
N ARG A 61 -8.31 -10.31 -3.23
CA ARG A 61 -8.82 -9.75 -4.50
C ARG A 61 -7.72 -8.95 -5.19
N VAL A 62 -7.80 -8.85 -6.51
CA VAL A 62 -6.85 -8.06 -7.30
C VAL A 62 -7.64 -7.17 -8.27
N LEU A 63 -7.35 -5.88 -8.23
CA LEU A 63 -7.92 -4.87 -9.12
C LEU A 63 -6.87 -4.48 -10.17
N ARG A 64 -7.25 -4.58 -11.44
CA ARG A 64 -6.43 -4.03 -12.52
C ARG A 64 -6.73 -2.55 -12.67
N SER A 65 -5.87 -1.70 -12.12
CA SER A 65 -6.03 -0.24 -12.18
C SER A 65 -4.69 0.47 -11.93
N GLU A 66 -4.65 1.77 -12.25
CA GLU A 66 -3.58 2.66 -11.81
C GLU A 66 -3.80 3.01 -10.32
N ILE A 67 -2.69 3.13 -9.59
CA ILE A 67 -2.70 3.41 -8.13
C ILE A 67 -3.42 4.73 -7.84
N ASP A 68 -3.02 5.80 -8.53
CA ASP A 68 -3.54 7.15 -8.31
C ASP A 68 -5.05 7.21 -8.57
N TYR A 69 -5.49 6.64 -9.69
CA TYR A 69 -6.91 6.57 -10.02
C TYR A 69 -7.72 5.78 -8.99
N THR A 70 -7.17 4.64 -8.54
CA THR A 70 -7.84 3.80 -7.55
C THR A 70 -8.05 4.53 -6.24
N VAL A 71 -7.00 5.18 -5.74
CA VAL A 71 -7.05 5.87 -4.44
C VAL A 71 -7.96 7.09 -4.49
N ARG A 72 -7.93 7.85 -5.57
CA ARG A 72 -8.72 9.10 -5.68
C ARG A 72 -10.20 8.86 -5.98
N TYR A 73 -10.53 7.79 -6.75
CA TYR A 73 -11.87 7.68 -7.35
C TYR A 73 -12.59 6.37 -7.08
N MET A 74 -11.90 5.30 -6.69
CA MET A 74 -12.53 3.98 -6.59
C MET A 74 -12.72 3.50 -5.15
N LEU A 75 -11.84 3.90 -4.22
CA LEU A 75 -11.93 3.44 -2.84
C LEU A 75 -12.95 4.25 -2.04
N PRO A 76 -13.91 3.59 -1.36
CA PRO A 76 -14.85 4.28 -0.49
C PRO A 76 -14.14 4.94 0.69
N ARG A 77 -14.74 6.02 1.22
CA ARG A 77 -14.25 6.68 2.43
C ARG A 77 -14.34 5.74 3.64
N ASN A 78 -13.38 5.83 4.55
CA ASN A 78 -13.36 5.08 5.82
C ASN A 78 -13.55 3.57 5.63
N SER A 79 -12.92 2.97 4.61
CA SER A 79 -13.10 1.57 4.25
C SER A 79 -11.82 0.73 4.30
N VAL A 80 -10.67 1.35 4.43
CA VAL A 80 -9.36 0.67 4.41
C VAL A 80 -8.71 0.79 5.79
N TRP A 81 -8.25 -0.32 6.32
CA TRP A 81 -7.49 -0.38 7.58
C TRP A 81 -6.03 0.00 7.38
N ARG A 82 -5.39 -0.52 6.31
CA ARG A 82 -3.98 -0.27 6.03
C ARG A 82 -3.70 -0.22 4.54
N PHE A 83 -2.85 0.73 4.15
CA PHE A 83 -2.23 0.76 2.84
C PHE A 83 -0.76 0.33 2.93
N HIS A 84 -0.34 -0.49 1.96
CA HIS A 84 1.04 -0.82 1.69
C HIS A 84 1.45 -0.14 0.38
N LEU A 85 2.45 0.74 0.43
CA LEU A 85 3.04 1.39 -0.74
C LEU A 85 4.53 1.06 -0.76
N TYR A 86 4.87 -0.05 -1.37
CA TYR A 86 6.21 -0.61 -1.34
C TYR A 86 6.92 -0.45 -2.68
N PHE A 87 8.09 0.17 -2.63
CA PHE A 87 8.96 0.41 -3.80
C PHE A 87 8.21 1.05 -4.99
N PRO A 88 7.46 2.14 -4.77
CA PRO A 88 6.82 2.86 -5.86
C PRO A 88 7.87 3.42 -6.81
N ASP A 89 7.55 3.47 -8.12
CA ASP A 89 8.46 3.99 -9.14
C ASP A 89 8.98 5.39 -8.77
N PRO A 90 10.28 5.60 -8.54
CA PRO A 90 10.81 6.87 -8.05
C PRO A 90 10.90 7.94 -9.15
N TRP A 91 10.82 7.55 -10.45
CA TRP A 91 10.94 8.43 -11.60
C TRP A 91 12.08 9.46 -11.44
N PRO A 92 13.36 9.06 -11.43
CA PRO A 92 14.49 9.89 -11.01
C PRO A 92 14.74 11.09 -11.92
N LYS A 93 14.37 11.01 -13.21
CA LYS A 93 14.57 12.11 -14.16
C LYS A 93 13.59 13.26 -13.89
N ARG A 94 14.08 14.51 -13.83
CA ARG A 94 13.26 15.71 -13.57
C ARG A 94 12.00 15.80 -14.44
N ARG A 95 12.10 15.49 -15.76
CA ARG A 95 10.97 15.48 -16.70
C ARG A 95 9.89 14.43 -16.37
N HIS A 96 10.18 13.47 -15.49
CA HIS A 96 9.25 12.40 -15.09
C HIS A 96 8.74 12.56 -13.65
N GLN A 97 9.16 13.59 -12.92
CA GLN A 97 8.77 13.76 -11.50
C GLN A 97 7.26 13.95 -11.34
N ALA A 98 6.58 14.54 -12.33
CA ALA A 98 5.12 14.63 -12.37
C ALA A 98 4.40 13.26 -12.41
N ARG A 99 5.14 12.17 -12.67
CA ARG A 99 4.61 10.79 -12.65
C ARG A 99 4.75 10.09 -11.29
N ARG A 100 5.39 10.76 -10.32
CA ARG A 100 5.47 10.23 -8.95
C ARG A 100 4.06 10.21 -8.36
N VAL A 101 3.69 9.07 -7.85
CA VAL A 101 2.33 8.85 -7.30
C VAL A 101 2.09 9.68 -6.05
N VAL A 102 3.15 9.93 -5.26
CA VAL A 102 3.01 10.53 -3.92
C VAL A 102 3.13 12.04 -3.99
N ASP A 103 2.01 12.72 -3.87
CA ASP A 103 1.86 14.16 -3.65
C ASP A 103 0.87 14.44 -2.50
N GLY A 104 0.63 15.72 -2.16
CA GLY A 104 -0.28 16.09 -1.09
C GLY A 104 -1.74 15.65 -1.34
N GLU A 105 -2.20 15.68 -2.57
CA GLU A 105 -3.55 15.23 -2.92
C GLU A 105 -3.69 13.71 -2.82
N PHE A 106 -2.66 12.97 -3.21
CA PHE A 106 -2.62 11.52 -3.01
C PHE A 106 -2.68 11.15 -1.53
N PHE A 107 -1.88 11.84 -0.67
CA PHE A 107 -1.94 11.65 0.79
C PHE A 107 -3.32 11.96 1.37
N ASN A 108 -3.97 13.01 0.89
CA ASN A 108 -5.34 13.34 1.29
C ASN A 108 -6.34 12.26 0.88
N ALA A 109 -6.22 11.74 -0.34
CA ALA A 109 -7.10 10.68 -0.84
C ALA A 109 -6.91 9.36 -0.06
N ILE A 110 -5.66 8.97 0.23
CA ILE A 110 -5.33 7.85 1.14
C ILE A 110 -6.00 8.07 2.51
N CYS A 111 -5.83 9.25 3.10
CA CYS A 111 -6.41 9.57 4.40
C CYS A 111 -7.94 9.49 4.39
N CYS A 112 -8.58 9.97 3.33
CA CYS A 112 -10.03 9.85 3.17
C CYS A 112 -10.52 8.40 3.14
N SER A 113 -9.78 7.51 2.48
CA SER A 113 -10.12 6.09 2.35
C SER A 113 -9.82 5.28 3.62
N LEU A 114 -8.85 5.72 4.45
CA LEU A 114 -8.53 5.05 5.71
C LEU A 114 -9.64 5.23 6.75
N VAL A 115 -9.88 4.18 7.52
CA VAL A 115 -10.66 4.27 8.78
C VAL A 115 -9.90 5.13 9.80
N ASN A 116 -10.58 5.59 10.86
CA ASN A 116 -9.90 6.30 11.95
C ASN A 116 -8.84 5.38 12.60
N GLY A 117 -7.63 5.92 12.78
CA GLY A 117 -6.49 5.14 13.27
C GLY A 117 -5.88 4.16 12.26
N GLY A 118 -6.39 4.12 11.03
CA GLY A 118 -5.81 3.33 9.94
C GLY A 118 -4.42 3.83 9.54
N GLU A 119 -3.66 3.01 8.82
CA GLU A 119 -2.23 3.22 8.62
C GLU A 119 -1.83 3.21 7.15
N LEU A 120 -0.77 3.97 6.85
CA LEU A 120 -0.06 3.93 5.57
C LEU A 120 1.39 3.51 5.84
N TRP A 121 1.79 2.41 5.24
CA TRP A 121 3.14 1.86 5.31
C TRP A 121 3.85 2.05 3.98
N ILE A 122 5.04 2.64 4.03
CA ILE A 122 5.83 2.97 2.83
C ILE A 122 7.22 2.36 2.97
N LYS A 123 7.70 1.72 1.90
CA LYS A 123 9.09 1.28 1.75
C LYS A 123 9.62 1.80 0.40
N THR A 124 10.86 2.25 0.37
CA THR A 124 11.55 2.63 -0.88
C THR A 124 13.05 2.48 -0.73
N ASP A 125 13.74 2.20 -1.82
CA ASP A 125 15.20 2.16 -1.93
C ASP A 125 15.80 3.53 -2.29
N HIS A 126 14.96 4.50 -2.66
CA HIS A 126 15.39 5.78 -3.21
C HIS A 126 15.33 6.90 -2.15
N GLN A 127 16.49 7.28 -1.61
CA GLN A 127 16.60 8.25 -0.52
C GLN A 127 15.94 9.60 -0.80
N GLU A 128 16.20 10.20 -1.98
CA GLU A 128 15.61 11.50 -2.35
C GLU A 128 14.08 11.43 -2.40
N TYR A 129 13.53 10.31 -2.91
CA TYR A 129 12.09 10.12 -2.97
C TYR A 129 11.50 9.94 -1.57
N PHE A 130 12.18 9.17 -0.72
CA PHE A 130 11.81 9.03 0.69
C PHE A 130 11.75 10.38 1.41
N SER A 131 12.79 11.21 1.27
CA SER A 131 12.83 12.54 1.90
C SER A 131 11.67 13.43 1.47
N LYS A 132 11.26 13.38 0.20
CA LYS A 132 10.09 14.10 -0.30
C LYS A 132 8.78 13.57 0.29
N ILE A 133 8.64 12.25 0.37
CA ILE A 133 7.47 11.60 0.99
C ILE A 133 7.36 12.02 2.47
N ALA A 134 8.46 11.94 3.21
CA ALA A 134 8.50 12.32 4.61
C ALA A 134 8.12 13.80 4.81
N LEU A 135 8.65 14.69 3.98
CA LEU A 135 8.31 16.12 4.02
C LEU A 135 6.82 16.38 3.79
N VAL A 136 6.21 15.72 2.79
CA VAL A 136 4.76 15.84 2.52
C VAL A 136 3.95 15.34 3.72
N ALA A 137 4.37 14.24 4.34
CA ALA A 137 3.71 13.70 5.53
C ALA A 137 3.82 14.65 6.75
N GLU A 138 5.00 15.24 6.97
CA GLU A 138 5.25 16.18 8.08
C GLU A 138 4.46 17.47 7.94
N GLN A 139 4.30 17.99 6.71
CA GLN A 139 3.51 19.18 6.42
C GLN A 139 2.00 18.96 6.56
N SER A 140 1.56 17.71 6.65
CA SER A 140 0.15 17.37 6.76
C SER A 140 -0.26 17.13 8.21
N HIS A 141 -1.30 17.84 8.68
CA HIS A 141 -1.89 17.62 10.01
C HIS A 141 -2.67 16.31 10.13
N LEU A 142 -2.81 15.58 9.03
CA LEU A 142 -3.62 14.36 8.97
C LEU A 142 -2.90 13.11 9.53
N TRP A 143 -1.56 13.19 9.70
CA TRP A 143 -0.74 12.03 9.99
C TRP A 143 0.01 12.13 11.31
N SER A 144 0.15 10.99 11.96
CA SER A 144 1.05 10.78 13.10
C SER A 144 2.11 9.75 12.70
N PRO A 145 3.40 10.12 12.71
CA PRO A 145 4.47 9.16 12.49
C PRO A 145 4.47 8.08 13.59
N MET A 146 4.74 6.85 13.19
CA MET A 146 4.82 5.68 14.08
C MET A 146 6.19 5.03 13.94
N THR A 147 6.65 4.38 15.02
CA THR A 147 7.83 3.52 14.96
C THR A 147 7.59 2.38 13.97
N TRP A 148 8.56 2.12 13.10
CA TRP A 148 8.46 1.00 12.17
C TRP A 148 8.49 -0.33 12.91
N SER A 149 7.59 -1.24 12.53
CA SER A 149 7.60 -2.65 12.95
C SER A 149 7.11 -3.49 11.79
N GLU A 150 7.77 -4.61 11.51
CA GLU A 150 7.32 -5.51 10.43
C GLU A 150 6.02 -6.25 10.79
N GLU A 151 5.66 -6.34 12.06
CA GLU A 151 4.45 -7.02 12.55
C GLU A 151 4.25 -8.44 11.97
N GLY A 152 5.35 -9.06 11.56
CA GLY A 152 5.34 -10.39 10.96
C GLY A 152 4.90 -10.42 9.49
N TYR A 153 4.75 -9.30 8.80
CA TYR A 153 4.49 -9.30 7.35
C TYR A 153 5.65 -9.89 6.56
N PRO A 154 5.35 -10.57 5.44
CA PRO A 154 6.38 -11.08 4.54
C PRO A 154 7.15 -9.95 3.87
N ALA A 155 8.36 -10.22 3.44
CA ALA A 155 9.11 -9.31 2.58
C ALA A 155 8.60 -9.36 1.13
N THR A 156 8.71 -8.24 0.41
CA THR A 156 8.49 -8.25 -1.04
C THR A 156 9.71 -8.85 -1.77
N ASP A 157 9.56 -9.26 -3.04
CA ASP A 157 10.70 -9.71 -3.86
C ASP A 157 11.79 -8.63 -3.95
N PHE A 158 11.39 -7.35 -4.03
CA PHE A 158 12.33 -6.23 -4.03
C PHE A 158 13.08 -6.12 -2.69
N GLU A 159 12.36 -6.21 -1.58
CA GLU A 159 12.95 -6.12 -0.26
C GLU A 159 13.96 -7.24 -0.02
N GLU A 160 13.64 -8.48 -0.37
CA GLU A 160 14.59 -9.60 -0.28
C GLU A 160 15.85 -9.35 -1.09
N HIS A 161 15.69 -8.83 -2.32
CA HIS A 161 16.83 -8.51 -3.18
C HIS A 161 17.73 -7.44 -2.57
N PHE A 162 17.15 -6.37 -1.99
CA PHE A 162 17.91 -5.30 -1.34
C PHE A 162 18.59 -5.78 -0.06
N LEU A 163 17.90 -6.56 0.77
CA LEU A 163 18.46 -7.17 1.98
C LEU A 163 19.64 -8.10 1.67
N ALA A 164 19.50 -8.95 0.65
CA ALA A 164 20.57 -9.86 0.23
C ALA A 164 21.82 -9.13 -0.26
N LYS A 165 21.68 -7.91 -0.78
CA LYS A 165 22.78 -7.04 -1.22
C LYS A 165 23.22 -6.03 -0.17
N GLN A 166 22.64 -6.06 1.03
CA GLN A 166 22.89 -5.08 2.09
C GLN A 166 22.69 -3.62 1.64
N LEU A 167 21.74 -3.40 0.74
CA LEU A 167 21.37 -2.08 0.24
C LEU A 167 20.34 -1.41 1.17
N PRO A 168 20.35 -0.08 1.28
CA PRO A 168 19.45 0.62 2.17
C PRO A 168 17.98 0.50 1.73
N ILE A 169 17.09 0.36 2.71
CA ILE A 169 15.65 0.46 2.54
C ILE A 169 15.13 1.49 3.53
N TYR A 170 14.51 2.53 3.01
CA TYR A 170 13.89 3.59 3.81
C TYR A 170 12.44 3.21 4.10
N ARG A 171 12.01 3.37 5.35
CA ARG A 171 10.71 2.93 5.84
C ARG A 171 9.99 4.05 6.56
N LEU A 172 8.71 4.22 6.28
CA LEU A 172 7.84 5.20 6.93
C LEU A 172 6.51 4.54 7.27
N ARG A 173 6.10 4.66 8.53
CA ARG A 173 4.79 4.23 9.01
C ARG A 173 4.03 5.45 9.51
N LEU A 174 2.86 5.67 8.97
CA LEU A 174 2.00 6.79 9.30
C LEU A 174 0.63 6.26 9.76
N ARG A 175 0.09 6.89 10.79
CA ARG A 175 -1.27 6.63 11.26
C ARG A 175 -2.15 7.84 10.98
N LYS A 176 -3.34 7.60 10.43
CA LYS A 176 -4.37 8.64 10.30
C LYS A 176 -4.73 9.15 11.68
N ARG A 177 -4.62 10.46 11.89
CA ARG A 177 -5.13 11.09 13.12
C ARG A 177 -6.64 10.99 13.14
N SER A 178 -7.19 10.64 14.29
CA SER A 178 -8.63 10.79 14.51
C SER A 178 -8.97 12.27 14.39
N SER A 179 -9.92 12.61 13.54
CA SER A 179 -10.58 13.90 13.64
C SER A 179 -11.37 13.84 14.95
N ASP A 180 -10.95 14.57 15.98
CA ASP A 180 -11.80 14.80 17.12
C ASP A 180 -13.10 15.40 16.61
N PRO A 181 -14.27 14.87 16.98
CA PRO A 181 -15.52 15.57 16.73
C PRO A 181 -15.47 16.85 17.58
N GLN A 182 -15.34 18.01 16.93
CA GLN A 182 -15.69 19.29 17.57
C GLN A 182 -17.18 19.36 17.74
#